data_2065cfdab21656af019cbe9ba612e1b7
#
_entry.id   2065cfdab21656af019cbe9ba612e1b7
#
_cell.length_a   1.000
_cell.length_b   1.000
_cell.length_c   1.000
_cell.angle_alpha   90.00
_cell.angle_beta   90.00
_cell.angle_gamma   90.00
#
_symmetry.space_group_name_H-M   'P 1'
#
loop_
_entity.id
_entity.type
_entity.pdbx_description
1 polymer ?
#
loop_
_entity_poly.entity_id
_entity_poly.type
_entity_poly.pdbx_seq_one_letter_code
_entity_poly.pdbx_strand_id
1 'polypeptide(L)'
;SQRFTMPNRTTSALLNDIGTEELSHLEMVSTIVHQLTRDLSMEEIEKSGFGPYYIDHTVGVWPQAAGGVPFNACEFQSKGDPITDLFEDLAAEQKARSTYDNILRVVRNIPEIADPIKFLRAREVVHFQRFGEALQSIQ
;
A
#
# COMPACT_ATOMS: atom_id res chain seq x y z
N SER A 1 -10.02 -6.27 -9.05
CA SER A 1 -10.63 -7.39 -9.83
C SER A 1 -11.51 -8.30 -8.99
N GLN A 2 -11.19 -8.53 -7.73
CA GLN A 2 -11.97 -9.41 -6.82
C GLN A 2 -13.45 -9.00 -6.69
N ARG A 3 -13.76 -7.70 -6.77
CA ARG A 3 -15.14 -7.20 -6.60
C ARG A 3 -16.15 -7.79 -7.60
N PHE A 4 -15.70 -8.23 -8.77
CA PHE A 4 -16.57 -8.75 -9.82
C PHE A 4 -17.12 -10.15 -9.51
N THR A 5 -16.52 -10.87 -8.58
CA THR A 5 -16.92 -12.22 -8.19
C THR A 5 -17.52 -12.30 -6.78
N MET A 6 -17.71 -11.15 -6.12
CA MET A 6 -18.36 -11.09 -4.81
C MET A 6 -19.85 -11.46 -4.93
N PRO A 7 -20.42 -12.18 -3.94
CA PRO A 7 -21.76 -12.77 -4.05
C PRO A 7 -22.91 -11.76 -3.94
N ASN A 8 -22.63 -10.56 -3.44
CA ASN A 8 -23.64 -9.52 -3.26
C ASN A 8 -23.08 -8.11 -3.43
N ARG A 9 -24.01 -7.15 -3.59
CA ARG A 9 -23.64 -5.74 -3.82
C ARG A 9 -22.90 -5.10 -2.64
N THR A 10 -23.24 -5.48 -1.42
CA THR A 10 -22.60 -4.92 -0.22
C THR A 10 -21.12 -5.25 -0.18
N THR A 11 -20.77 -6.51 -0.39
CA THR A 11 -19.38 -6.95 -0.40
C THR A 11 -18.62 -6.41 -1.61
N SER A 12 -19.25 -6.38 -2.79
CA SER A 12 -18.64 -5.78 -3.99
C SER A 12 -18.38 -4.28 -3.81
N ALA A 13 -19.33 -3.54 -3.23
CA ALA A 13 -19.18 -2.12 -2.94
C ALA A 13 -18.08 -1.85 -1.90
N LEU A 14 -17.98 -2.71 -0.87
CA LEU A 14 -16.89 -2.64 0.12
C LEU A 14 -15.52 -2.73 -0.54
N LEU A 15 -15.31 -3.71 -1.40
CA LEU A 15 -14.03 -3.88 -2.12
C LEU A 15 -13.72 -2.68 -3.02
N ASN A 16 -14.73 -2.15 -3.70
CA ASN A 16 -14.54 -0.95 -4.52
C ASN A 16 -14.16 0.27 -3.67
N ASP A 17 -14.79 0.42 -2.52
CA ASP A 17 -14.57 1.53 -1.59
C ASP A 17 -13.15 1.48 -1.00
N ILE A 18 -12.75 0.33 -0.45
CA ILE A 18 -11.39 0.14 0.09
C ILE A 18 -10.35 0.26 -1.03
N GLY A 19 -10.56 -0.35 -2.19
CA GLY A 19 -9.63 -0.24 -3.31
C GLY A 19 -9.42 1.19 -3.79
N THR A 20 -10.47 2.02 -3.78
CA THR A 20 -10.37 3.45 -4.09
C THR A 20 -9.56 4.19 -3.02
N GLU A 21 -9.77 3.86 -1.75
CA GLU A 21 -8.99 4.43 -0.64
C GLU A 21 -7.50 4.06 -0.76
N GLU A 22 -7.19 2.81 -1.13
CA GLU A 22 -5.80 2.37 -1.33
C GLU A 22 -5.08 3.12 -2.44
N LEU A 23 -5.78 3.56 -3.48
CA LEU A 23 -5.19 4.45 -4.49
C LEU A 23 -4.77 5.79 -3.87
N SER A 24 -5.54 6.32 -2.92
CA SER A 24 -5.16 7.53 -2.18
C SER A 24 -3.96 7.30 -1.26
N HIS A 25 -3.84 6.12 -0.65
CA HIS A 25 -2.69 5.75 0.17
C HIS A 25 -1.41 5.63 -0.67
N LEU A 26 -1.51 5.05 -1.87
CA LEU A 26 -0.41 5.05 -2.84
C LEU A 26 0.06 6.47 -3.16
N GLU A 27 -0.87 7.40 -3.41
CA GLU A 27 -0.58 8.81 -3.65
C GLU A 27 0.11 9.46 -2.46
N MET A 28 -0.35 9.20 -1.23
CA MET A 28 0.27 9.74 0.00
C MET A 28 1.72 9.28 0.15
N VAL A 29 1.99 7.99 0.01
CA VAL A 29 3.34 7.43 0.11
C VAL A 29 4.23 7.97 -1.01
N SER A 30 3.73 8.04 -2.23
CA SER A 30 4.45 8.60 -3.38
C SER A 30 4.83 10.06 -3.15
N THR A 31 3.92 10.86 -2.59
CA THR A 31 4.17 12.27 -2.25
C THR A 31 5.26 12.40 -1.18
N ILE A 32 5.24 11.57 -0.14
CA ILE A 32 6.29 11.56 0.89
C ILE A 32 7.65 11.25 0.25
N VAL A 33 7.74 10.20 -0.56
CA VAL A 33 8.99 9.82 -1.24
C VAL A 33 9.49 10.93 -2.15
N HIS A 34 8.60 11.55 -2.93
CA HIS A 34 8.95 12.68 -3.79
C HIS A 34 9.52 13.85 -2.99
N GLN A 35 8.84 14.24 -1.90
CA GLN A 35 9.29 15.36 -1.06
C GLN A 35 10.65 15.08 -0.39
N LEU A 36 10.91 13.84 0.00
CA LEU A 36 12.18 13.46 0.62
C LEU A 36 13.35 13.40 -0.36
N THR A 37 13.10 13.20 -1.63
CA THR A 37 14.15 12.90 -2.61
C THR A 37 14.37 13.99 -3.65
N ARG A 38 13.46 14.95 -3.80
CA ARG A 38 13.51 15.96 -4.88
C ARG A 38 14.75 16.85 -4.87
N ASP A 39 15.34 17.12 -3.71
CA ASP A 39 16.47 18.05 -3.55
C ASP A 39 17.80 17.33 -3.28
N LEU A 40 17.87 16.02 -3.48
CA LEU A 40 19.09 15.24 -3.26
C LEU A 40 20.18 15.63 -4.27
N SER A 41 21.42 15.81 -3.78
CA SER A 41 22.59 15.98 -4.63
C SER A 41 22.99 14.65 -5.28
N MET A 42 23.77 14.71 -6.36
CA MET A 42 24.29 13.50 -7.02
C MET A 42 25.08 12.62 -6.05
N GLU A 43 25.86 13.23 -5.17
CA GLU A 43 26.64 12.50 -4.16
C GLU A 43 25.72 11.74 -3.17
N GLU A 44 24.65 12.37 -2.73
CA GLU A 44 23.65 11.73 -1.85
C GLU A 44 22.93 10.58 -2.56
N ILE A 45 22.56 10.76 -3.83
CA ILE A 45 21.93 9.72 -4.65
C ILE A 45 22.87 8.51 -4.78
N GLU A 46 24.14 8.72 -5.11
CA GLU A 46 25.12 7.65 -5.25
C GLU A 46 25.34 6.90 -3.93
N LYS A 47 25.47 7.63 -2.82
CA LYS A 47 25.64 7.04 -1.48
C LYS A 47 24.40 6.31 -0.96
N SER A 48 23.22 6.74 -1.36
CA SER A 48 21.94 6.16 -0.89
C SER A 48 21.64 4.77 -1.47
N GLY A 49 22.25 4.41 -2.59
CA GLY A 49 21.91 3.22 -3.36
C GLY A 49 20.69 3.40 -4.28
N PHE A 50 20.12 4.60 -4.38
CA PHE A 50 18.99 4.92 -5.28
C PHE A 50 19.42 5.35 -6.69
N GLY A 51 20.71 5.32 -7.00
CA GLY A 51 21.24 5.71 -8.30
C GLY A 51 20.50 5.11 -9.50
N PRO A 52 20.27 3.77 -9.56
CA PRO A 52 19.53 3.16 -10.66
C PRO A 52 18.11 3.72 -10.83
N TYR A 53 17.42 4.01 -9.73
CA TYR A 53 16.08 4.60 -9.76
C TYR A 53 16.09 5.97 -10.46
N TYR A 54 17.05 6.84 -10.12
CA TYR A 54 17.17 8.18 -10.73
C TYR A 54 17.58 8.13 -12.20
N ILE A 55 18.40 7.15 -12.58
CA ILE A 55 18.81 6.95 -13.98
C ILE A 55 17.60 6.58 -14.84
N ASP A 56 16.79 5.65 -14.38
CA ASP A 56 15.65 5.12 -15.16
C ASP A 56 14.41 6.02 -15.08
N HIS A 57 14.18 6.65 -13.93
CA HIS A 57 12.92 7.33 -13.62
C HIS A 57 13.06 8.82 -13.37
N THR A 58 14.29 9.33 -13.39
CA THR A 58 14.63 10.72 -13.04
C THR A 58 14.15 11.06 -11.63
N VAL A 59 13.45 12.19 -11.44
CA VAL A 59 12.83 12.59 -10.16
C VAL A 59 11.40 12.10 -10.00
N GLY A 60 10.92 11.30 -10.94
CA GLY A 60 9.57 10.73 -10.88
C GLY A 60 9.45 9.66 -9.81
N VAL A 61 8.31 9.59 -9.14
CA VAL A 61 7.96 8.50 -8.22
C VAL A 61 7.25 7.40 -8.99
N TRP A 62 7.69 6.17 -8.77
CA TRP A 62 7.26 5.02 -9.57
C TRP A 62 6.70 3.92 -8.68
N PRO A 63 5.50 3.36 -8.95
CA PRO A 63 4.96 2.24 -8.18
C PRO A 63 5.82 0.99 -8.35
N GLN A 64 6.45 0.54 -7.27
CA GLN A 64 7.24 -0.71 -7.27
C GLN A 64 7.41 -1.25 -5.86
N ALA A 65 7.69 -2.53 -5.73
CA ALA A 65 8.08 -3.13 -4.47
C ALA A 65 9.48 -2.66 -4.04
N ALA A 66 9.77 -2.72 -2.74
CA ALA A 66 11.07 -2.33 -2.17
C ALA A 66 12.26 -3.08 -2.79
N GLY A 67 12.04 -4.32 -3.27
CA GLY A 67 13.04 -5.11 -3.99
C GLY A 67 13.26 -4.70 -5.45
N GLY A 68 12.61 -3.64 -5.93
CA GLY A 68 12.73 -3.17 -7.31
C GLY A 68 11.82 -3.86 -8.31
N VAL A 69 10.90 -4.71 -7.86
CA VAL A 69 9.90 -5.32 -8.75
C VAL A 69 8.87 -4.27 -9.13
N PRO A 70 8.72 -3.93 -10.43
CA PRO A 70 7.75 -2.93 -10.86
C PRO A 70 6.32 -3.42 -10.65
N PHE A 71 5.38 -2.48 -10.58
CA PHE A 71 3.95 -2.80 -10.56
C PHE A 71 3.58 -3.68 -11.75
N ASN A 72 2.95 -4.81 -11.47
CA ASN A 72 2.56 -5.79 -12.49
C ASN A 72 1.18 -6.36 -12.18
N ALA A 73 0.22 -6.11 -13.06
CA ALA A 73 -1.15 -6.59 -12.89
C ALA A 73 -1.26 -8.13 -12.89
N CYS A 74 -0.29 -8.84 -13.44
CA CYS A 74 -0.26 -10.32 -13.41
C CYS A 74 -0.06 -10.88 -11.99
N GLU A 75 0.42 -10.06 -11.06
CA GLU A 75 0.64 -10.46 -9.66
C GLU A 75 -0.58 -10.19 -8.76
N PHE A 76 -1.68 -9.71 -9.30
CA PHE A 76 -2.89 -9.49 -8.52
C PHE A 76 -3.41 -10.79 -7.93
N GLN A 77 -3.62 -10.77 -6.63
CA GLN A 77 -4.18 -11.90 -5.90
C GLN A 77 -5.71 -11.90 -6.06
N SER A 78 -6.20 -12.69 -7.00
CA SER A 78 -7.64 -12.84 -7.25
C SER A 78 -7.89 -14.25 -7.79
N LYS A 79 -8.59 -15.06 -7.01
CA LYS A 79 -8.97 -16.43 -7.38
C LYS A 79 -10.38 -16.52 -7.97
N GLY A 80 -11.23 -15.52 -7.74
CA GLY A 80 -12.64 -15.57 -8.08
C GLY A 80 -13.49 -16.34 -7.07
N ASP A 81 -12.88 -16.80 -5.97
CA ASP A 81 -13.55 -17.38 -4.82
C ASP A 81 -13.65 -16.32 -3.71
N PRO A 82 -14.83 -15.84 -3.33
CA PRO A 82 -14.98 -14.73 -2.41
C PRO A 82 -14.34 -14.95 -1.05
N ILE A 83 -14.41 -16.16 -0.51
CA ILE A 83 -13.84 -16.49 0.79
C ILE A 83 -12.32 -16.45 0.73
N THR A 84 -11.73 -17.10 -0.28
CA THR A 84 -10.27 -17.10 -0.51
C THR A 84 -9.74 -15.67 -0.70
N ASP A 85 -10.43 -14.88 -1.53
CA ASP A 85 -10.01 -13.52 -1.85
C ASP A 85 -10.08 -12.59 -0.62
N LEU A 86 -11.10 -12.72 0.22
CA LEU A 86 -11.20 -11.96 1.47
C LEU A 86 -10.14 -12.37 2.51
N PHE A 87 -9.74 -13.64 2.59
CA PHE A 87 -8.61 -14.05 3.43
C PHE A 87 -7.29 -13.45 2.94
N GLU A 88 -7.08 -13.37 1.64
CA GLU A 88 -5.89 -12.70 1.07
C GLU A 88 -5.89 -11.20 1.42
N ASP A 89 -7.05 -10.53 1.32
CA ASP A 89 -7.19 -9.13 1.70
C ASP A 89 -6.87 -8.91 3.19
N LEU A 90 -7.39 -9.76 4.08
CA LEU A 90 -7.06 -9.72 5.51
C LEU A 90 -5.56 -9.88 5.76
N ALA A 91 -4.92 -10.80 5.06
CA ALA A 91 -3.47 -11.02 5.16
C ALA A 91 -2.69 -9.81 4.63
N ALA A 92 -3.16 -9.20 3.54
CA ALA A 92 -2.55 -8.00 2.95
C ALA A 92 -2.58 -6.81 3.92
N GLU A 93 -3.72 -6.56 4.56
CA GLU A 93 -3.87 -5.48 5.55
C GLU A 93 -2.93 -5.69 6.76
N GLN A 94 -2.78 -6.91 7.23
CA GLN A 94 -1.85 -7.21 8.32
C GLN A 94 -0.38 -7.04 7.92
N LYS A 95 -0.03 -7.43 6.70
CA LYS A 95 1.32 -7.19 6.16
C LYS A 95 1.61 -5.69 6.06
N ALA A 96 0.67 -4.91 5.55
CA ALA A 96 0.80 -3.46 5.44
C ALA A 96 0.93 -2.80 6.82
N ARG A 97 0.07 -3.15 7.78
CA ARG A 97 0.15 -2.66 9.16
C ARG A 97 1.52 -2.93 9.78
N SER A 98 2.04 -4.14 9.62
CA SER A 98 3.36 -4.53 10.13
C SER A 98 4.49 -3.73 9.45
N THR A 99 4.36 -3.48 8.16
CA THR A 99 5.30 -2.63 7.41
C THR A 99 5.31 -1.20 7.93
N TYR A 100 4.14 -0.61 8.17
CA TYR A 100 4.05 0.73 8.75
C TYR A 100 4.63 0.79 10.17
N ASP A 101 4.43 -0.23 11.01
CA ASP A 101 5.07 -0.33 12.31
C ASP A 101 6.61 -0.31 12.20
N ASN A 102 7.17 -1.02 11.22
CA ASN A 102 8.61 -1.03 10.97
C ASN A 102 9.12 0.33 10.49
N ILE A 103 8.39 0.99 9.59
CA ILE A 103 8.73 2.34 9.13
C ILE A 103 8.72 3.32 10.32
N LEU A 104 7.69 3.26 11.17
CA LEU A 104 7.57 4.14 12.35
C LEU A 104 8.73 3.98 13.33
N ARG A 105 9.34 2.80 13.46
CA ARG A 105 10.55 2.62 14.28
C ARG A 105 11.72 3.46 13.78
N VAL A 106 11.82 3.66 12.48
CA VAL A 106 12.91 4.42 11.84
C VAL A 106 12.62 5.93 11.88
N VAL A 107 11.37 6.32 11.63
CA VAL A 107 11.00 7.74 11.43
C VAL A 107 10.33 8.39 12.64
N ARG A 108 10.30 7.73 13.80
CA ARG A 108 9.54 8.18 15.00
C ARG A 108 9.84 9.59 15.45
N ASN A 109 11.05 10.09 15.17
CA ASN A 109 11.50 11.44 15.56
C ASN A 109 11.36 12.47 14.43
N ILE A 110 10.67 12.11 13.33
CA ILE A 110 10.45 12.95 12.15
C ILE A 110 8.93 13.08 11.97
N PRO A 111 8.26 14.04 12.65
CA PRO A 111 6.79 14.14 12.64
C PRO A 111 6.20 14.27 11.25
N GLU A 112 6.89 14.97 10.34
CA GLU A 112 6.45 15.20 8.97
C GLU A 112 6.26 13.89 8.19
N ILE A 113 6.97 12.84 8.57
CA ILE A 113 6.83 11.48 7.98
C ILE A 113 6.00 10.60 8.91
N ALA A 114 6.30 10.63 10.22
CA ALA A 114 5.68 9.73 11.18
C ALA A 114 4.16 9.92 11.26
N ASP A 115 3.65 11.15 11.20
CA ASP A 115 2.22 11.40 11.37
C ASP A 115 1.38 10.90 10.19
N PRO A 116 1.74 11.13 8.92
CA PRO A 116 1.08 10.47 7.80
C PRO A 116 1.14 8.93 7.87
N ILE A 117 2.28 8.36 8.25
CA ILE A 117 2.42 6.89 8.38
C ILE A 117 1.54 6.33 9.52
N LYS A 118 1.40 7.03 10.64
CA LYS A 118 0.45 6.64 11.70
C LYS A 118 -0.99 6.64 11.21
N PHE A 119 -1.36 7.62 10.39
CA PHE A 119 -2.68 7.66 9.76
C PHE A 119 -2.90 6.42 8.88
N LEU A 120 -1.98 6.15 7.96
CA LEU A 120 -2.06 4.96 7.07
C LEU A 120 -2.18 3.67 7.90
N ARG A 121 -1.32 3.51 8.90
CA ARG A 121 -1.39 2.35 9.80
C ARG A 121 -2.76 2.17 10.45
N ALA A 122 -3.38 3.25 10.90
CA ALA A 122 -4.71 3.20 11.48
C ALA A 122 -5.78 2.78 10.46
N ARG A 123 -5.63 3.16 9.21
CA ARG A 123 -6.55 2.74 8.14
C ARG A 123 -6.46 1.24 7.84
N GLU A 124 -5.26 0.65 7.88
CA GLU A 124 -5.09 -0.80 7.71
C GLU A 124 -5.88 -1.60 8.75
N VAL A 125 -5.96 -1.11 10.00
CA VAL A 125 -6.75 -1.75 11.05
C VAL A 125 -8.25 -1.68 10.72
N VAL A 126 -8.72 -0.54 10.22
CA VAL A 126 -10.13 -0.37 9.79
C VAL A 126 -10.46 -1.26 8.59
N HIS A 127 -9.59 -1.33 7.60
CA HIS A 127 -9.77 -2.20 6.42
C HIS A 127 -9.80 -3.67 6.83
N PHE A 128 -8.89 -4.10 7.70
CA PHE A 128 -8.90 -5.46 8.24
C PHE A 128 -10.24 -5.80 8.90
N GLN A 129 -10.76 -4.91 9.75
CA GLN A 129 -12.06 -5.11 10.37
C GLN A 129 -13.18 -5.24 9.33
N ARG A 130 -13.22 -4.32 8.36
CA ARG A 130 -14.23 -4.32 7.30
C ARG A 130 -14.19 -5.59 6.45
N PHE A 131 -13.02 -6.05 6.07
CA PHE A 131 -12.86 -7.34 5.36
C PHE A 131 -13.29 -8.52 6.22
N GLY A 132 -12.99 -8.51 7.52
CA GLY A 132 -13.41 -9.55 8.45
C GLY A 132 -14.94 -9.62 8.60
N GLU A 133 -15.61 -8.48 8.71
CA GLU A 133 -17.08 -8.40 8.74
C GLU A 133 -17.70 -8.89 7.43
N ALA A 134 -17.10 -8.52 6.29
CA ALA A 134 -17.54 -9.01 4.98
C ALA A 134 -17.40 -10.53 4.88
N LEU A 135 -16.28 -11.09 5.32
CA LEU A 135 -16.03 -12.52 5.34
C LEU A 135 -17.10 -13.25 6.17
N GLN A 136 -17.39 -12.77 7.38
CA GLN A 136 -18.45 -13.34 8.21
C GLN A 136 -19.82 -13.30 7.54
N SER A 137 -20.11 -12.26 6.78
CA SER A 137 -21.41 -12.09 6.13
C SER A 137 -21.69 -13.05 4.97
N ILE A 138 -20.64 -13.66 4.43
CA ILE A 138 -20.74 -14.57 3.27
C ILE A 138 -20.37 -16.02 3.57
N GLN A 139 -19.88 -16.31 4.76
CA GLN A 139 -19.69 -17.68 5.26
C GLN A 139 -21.00 -18.27 5.75
#